data_f7d01c1eb94ce95212ced3d861c830b3
#
_entry.id   f7d01c1eb94ce95212ced3d861c830b3
#
_cell.length_a   1.000
_cell.length_b   1.000
_cell.length_c   1.000
_cell.angle_alpha   90.00
_cell.angle_beta   90.00
_cell.angle_gamma   90.00
#
_symmetry.space_group_name_H-M   'P 1'
#
loop_
_entity.id
_entity.type
_entity.pdbx_description
1 polymer ?
#
loop_
_entity_poly.entity_id
_entity_poly.type
_entity_poly.pdbx_seq_one_letter_code
_entity_poly.pdbx_strand_id
1 'polypeptide(L)'
;EITTRLVGSEMCIRDRAMDKQRETARKSRKVSNYMGADSTIYEDIDTALTSKFIGYDKVEASSDVIAITAEYKEGDQVTSELVDVISEGTNGSIITAETPFYATMGGQIGDTGVIETESGRFIVKDTIKVAGDKIAHLGYVESGELKNGSTAKLSVTADRRALICKNHSATHLLQKALKMVLGDHVEQAGSYVSEDRLRFDFTHFQAMTPEAVSYTHLRAHETRSN
;
A
#
# COMPACT_ATOMS: atom_id res chain seq x y z
N GLU A 1 -14.82 12.87 50.59
CA GLU A 1 -15.77 12.08 49.76
C GLU A 1 -16.23 12.80 48.48
N ILE A 2 -16.12 14.13 48.38
CA ILE A 2 -16.57 14.91 47.22
C ILE A 2 -15.53 14.91 46.04
N THR A 3 -14.27 14.80 46.34
CA THR A 3 -13.16 14.88 45.37
C THR A 3 -13.03 13.63 44.47
N THR A 4 -13.38 12.44 44.96
CA THR A 4 -13.26 11.18 44.20
C THR A 4 -14.40 10.98 43.17
N ARG A 5 -15.55 11.62 43.38
CA ARG A 5 -16.68 11.55 42.42
C ARG A 5 -16.48 12.45 41.20
N LEU A 6 -15.79 13.59 41.35
CA LEU A 6 -15.50 14.51 40.27
C LEU A 6 -14.45 13.95 39.30
N VAL A 7 -13.41 13.28 39.80
CA VAL A 7 -12.35 12.67 38.98
C VAL A 7 -12.92 11.55 38.10
N GLY A 8 -13.87 10.74 38.59
CA GLY A 8 -14.52 9.71 37.79
C GLY A 8 -15.41 10.28 36.68
N SER A 9 -16.10 11.41 36.91
CA SER A 9 -16.96 12.04 35.91
C SER A 9 -16.17 12.75 34.80
N GLU A 10 -15.04 13.40 35.14
CA GLU A 10 -14.16 14.05 34.16
C GLU A 10 -13.46 13.03 33.27
N MET A 11 -13.03 11.89 33.81
CA MET A 11 -12.46 10.79 33.04
C MET A 11 -13.48 10.20 32.05
N CYS A 12 -14.74 9.98 32.48
CA CYS A 12 -15.81 9.54 31.61
C CYS A 12 -16.18 10.56 30.52
N ILE A 13 -16.09 11.85 30.81
CA ILE A 13 -16.35 12.92 29.83
C ILE A 13 -15.22 12.95 28.79
N ARG A 14 -13.96 12.85 29.24
CA ARG A 14 -12.79 12.80 28.38
C ARG A 14 -12.81 11.57 27.48
N ASP A 15 -13.12 10.39 28.01
CA ASP A 15 -13.20 9.15 27.24
C ASP A 15 -14.30 9.22 26.17
N ARG A 16 -15.48 9.73 26.50
CA ARG A 16 -16.54 9.98 25.52
C ARG A 16 -16.15 11.01 24.45
N ALA A 17 -15.45 12.06 24.85
CA ALA A 17 -14.95 13.06 23.88
C ALA A 17 -13.90 12.47 22.95
N MET A 18 -13.00 11.64 23.46
CA MET A 18 -12.00 10.90 22.69
C MET A 18 -12.64 9.90 21.73
N ASP A 19 -13.66 9.15 22.19
CA ASP A 19 -14.38 8.20 21.35
C ASP A 19 -15.17 8.91 20.25
N LYS A 20 -15.83 10.03 20.58
CA LYS A 20 -16.52 10.88 19.60
C LYS A 20 -15.55 11.48 18.58
N GLN A 21 -14.36 11.89 19.03
CA GLN A 21 -13.30 12.38 18.15
C GLN A 21 -12.78 11.27 17.24
N ARG A 22 -12.56 10.05 17.77
CA ARG A 22 -12.17 8.88 16.98
C ARG A 22 -13.26 8.50 15.96
N GLU A 23 -14.52 8.53 16.36
CA GLU A 23 -15.64 8.27 15.45
C GLU A 23 -15.78 9.35 14.39
N THR A 24 -15.66 10.61 14.75
CA THR A 24 -15.65 11.74 13.80
C THR A 24 -14.44 11.65 12.85
N ALA A 25 -13.25 11.31 13.37
CA ALA A 25 -12.07 11.10 12.55
C ALA A 25 -12.19 9.86 11.63
N ARG A 26 -12.90 8.82 12.04
CA ARG A 26 -13.23 7.69 11.17
C ARG A 26 -14.23 8.08 10.08
N LYS A 27 -15.27 8.84 10.42
CA LYS A 27 -16.28 9.31 9.47
C LYS A 27 -15.77 10.40 8.52
N SER A 28 -14.81 11.22 8.95
CA SER A 28 -14.16 12.24 8.12
C SER A 28 -13.01 11.72 7.27
N ARG A 29 -12.53 10.49 7.52
CA ARG A 29 -11.70 9.78 6.57
C ARG A 29 -12.58 9.39 5.38
N LYS A 30 -12.68 10.30 4.41
CA LYS A 30 -12.95 9.85 3.05
C LYS A 30 -11.84 8.87 2.73
N VAL A 31 -12.21 7.62 2.48
CA VAL A 31 -11.28 6.59 2.03
C VAL A 31 -10.96 6.96 0.59
N SER A 32 -10.12 7.97 0.41
CA SER A 32 -9.56 8.28 -0.89
C SER A 32 -8.31 7.43 -1.10
N ASN A 33 -8.18 6.83 -2.27
CA ASN A 33 -6.93 6.24 -2.70
C ASN A 33 -5.85 7.35 -2.86
N TYR A 34 -4.60 6.96 -3.09
CA TYR A 34 -3.46 7.87 -3.27
C TYR A 34 -3.70 8.98 -4.32
N MET A 35 -4.65 8.78 -5.25
CA MET A 35 -5.03 9.73 -6.32
C MET A 35 -6.26 10.58 -5.96
N GLY A 36 -6.86 10.42 -4.78
CA GLY A 36 -8.00 11.22 -4.31
C GLY A 36 -9.37 10.73 -4.79
N ALA A 37 -9.44 9.64 -5.54
CA ALA A 37 -10.70 9.04 -6.00
C ALA A 37 -11.41 8.26 -4.90
N ASP A 38 -12.73 8.16 -4.99
CA ASP A 38 -13.57 7.43 -4.03
C ASP A 38 -13.31 5.92 -4.15
N SER A 39 -12.90 5.29 -3.04
CA SER A 39 -12.61 3.85 -3.01
C SER A 39 -13.88 2.99 -2.91
N THR A 40 -15.05 3.59 -2.73
CA THR A 40 -16.32 2.85 -2.62
C THR A 40 -16.70 2.14 -3.91
N ILE A 41 -16.22 2.63 -5.06
CA ILE A 41 -16.47 2.02 -6.37
C ILE A 41 -16.04 0.54 -6.46
N TYR A 42 -15.01 0.16 -5.70
CA TYR A 42 -14.54 -1.23 -5.69
C TYR A 42 -15.46 -2.18 -4.92
N GLU A 43 -16.38 -1.64 -4.11
CA GLU A 43 -17.41 -2.41 -3.41
C GLU A 43 -18.53 -2.85 -4.37
N ASP A 44 -18.73 -2.12 -5.47
CA ASP A 44 -19.71 -2.42 -6.52
C ASP A 44 -19.23 -3.56 -7.46
N ILE A 45 -17.95 -3.92 -7.43
CA ILE A 45 -17.42 -5.03 -8.21
C ILE A 45 -17.84 -6.35 -7.56
N ASP A 46 -18.33 -7.28 -8.39
CA ASP A 46 -18.77 -8.60 -7.94
C ASP A 46 -17.80 -9.22 -6.91
N THR A 47 -18.32 -9.58 -5.76
CA THR A 47 -17.56 -10.17 -4.65
C THR A 47 -17.00 -11.56 -4.96
N ALA A 48 -17.51 -12.25 -5.98
CA ALA A 48 -16.97 -13.52 -6.45
C ALA A 48 -15.64 -13.34 -7.21
N LEU A 49 -15.37 -12.14 -7.75
CA LEU A 49 -14.12 -11.82 -8.42
C LEU A 49 -13.04 -11.49 -7.39
N THR A 50 -11.90 -12.17 -7.48
CA THR A 50 -10.73 -11.96 -6.61
C THR A 50 -9.47 -11.88 -7.45
N SER A 51 -8.43 -11.22 -6.94
CA SER A 51 -7.11 -11.18 -7.56
C SER A 51 -6.14 -12.08 -6.82
N LYS A 52 -5.50 -13.01 -7.53
CA LYS A 52 -4.46 -13.85 -6.96
C LYS A 52 -3.08 -13.24 -7.21
N PHE A 53 -2.34 -12.96 -6.14
CA PHE A 53 -0.95 -12.52 -6.23
C PHE A 53 -0.02 -13.69 -6.56
N ILE A 54 0.76 -13.56 -7.65
CA ILE A 54 1.72 -14.56 -8.13
C ILE A 54 3.16 -14.02 -8.25
N GLY A 55 3.41 -12.81 -7.71
CA GLY A 55 4.64 -12.04 -7.90
C GLY A 55 5.80 -12.42 -6.97
N TYR A 56 5.74 -13.54 -6.23
CA TYR A 56 6.90 -14.00 -5.49
C TYR A 56 8.03 -14.51 -6.40
N ASP A 57 7.66 -15.23 -7.45
CA ASP A 57 8.60 -15.89 -8.36
C ASP A 57 8.57 -15.31 -9.78
N LYS A 58 7.58 -14.44 -10.09
CA LYS A 58 7.36 -13.92 -11.43
C LYS A 58 7.25 -12.40 -11.42
N VAL A 59 7.90 -11.75 -12.37
CA VAL A 59 7.77 -10.31 -12.64
C VAL A 59 6.93 -10.04 -13.90
N GLU A 60 6.59 -11.09 -14.64
CA GLU A 60 5.69 -11.05 -15.80
C GLU A 60 4.64 -12.16 -15.70
N ALA A 61 3.44 -11.88 -16.19
CA ALA A 61 2.35 -12.83 -16.28
C ALA A 61 1.36 -12.44 -17.39
N SER A 62 0.55 -13.40 -17.84
CA SER A 62 -0.67 -13.11 -18.63
C SER A 62 -1.88 -13.43 -17.78
N SER A 63 -2.87 -12.56 -17.76
CA SER A 63 -4.09 -12.71 -16.97
C SER A 63 -5.25 -11.96 -17.61
N ASP A 64 -6.46 -12.37 -17.30
CA ASP A 64 -7.66 -11.71 -17.81
C ASP A 64 -7.97 -10.45 -16.96
N VAL A 65 -8.37 -9.39 -17.64
CA VAL A 65 -8.89 -8.17 -17.02
C VAL A 65 -10.32 -8.46 -16.54
N ILE A 66 -10.56 -8.31 -15.24
CA ILE A 66 -11.85 -8.64 -14.60
C ILE A 66 -12.68 -7.42 -14.21
N ALA A 67 -12.06 -6.25 -14.10
CA ALA A 67 -12.75 -4.98 -13.92
C ALA A 67 -11.84 -3.82 -14.32
N ILE A 68 -12.46 -2.72 -14.78
CA ILE A 68 -11.79 -1.47 -15.15
C ILE A 68 -12.57 -0.32 -14.50
N THR A 69 -11.83 0.65 -13.93
CA THR A 69 -12.41 1.94 -13.55
C THR A 69 -11.78 3.06 -14.36
N ALA A 70 -12.58 4.06 -14.71
CA ALA A 70 -12.09 5.29 -15.33
C ALA A 70 -12.33 6.48 -14.39
N GLU A 71 -11.38 7.40 -14.35
CA GLU A 71 -11.47 8.63 -13.57
C GLU A 71 -11.86 9.79 -14.47
N TYR A 72 -12.90 10.52 -14.05
CA TYR A 72 -13.39 11.73 -14.71
C TYR A 72 -13.18 12.93 -13.79
N LYS A 73 -12.70 14.03 -14.37
CA LYS A 73 -12.44 15.24 -13.63
C LYS A 73 -13.49 16.29 -14.00
N GLU A 74 -14.38 16.63 -13.05
CA GLU A 74 -15.32 17.75 -13.17
C GLU A 74 -14.91 18.87 -12.21
N GLY A 75 -14.23 19.90 -12.71
CA GLY A 75 -13.66 20.96 -11.89
C GLY A 75 -12.61 20.43 -10.91
N ASP A 76 -12.85 20.62 -9.60
CA ASP A 76 -11.97 20.13 -8.53
C ASP A 76 -12.37 18.73 -7.99
N GLN A 77 -13.45 18.13 -8.50
CA GLN A 77 -13.89 16.80 -8.10
C GLN A 77 -13.37 15.74 -9.08
N VAL A 78 -12.84 14.65 -8.54
CA VAL A 78 -12.49 13.44 -9.29
C VAL A 78 -13.52 12.38 -8.95
N THR A 79 -14.24 11.91 -9.95
CA THR A 79 -15.20 10.81 -9.84
C THR A 79 -14.62 9.60 -10.57
N SER A 80 -14.86 8.41 -10.03
CA SER A 80 -14.45 7.16 -10.66
C SER A 80 -15.70 6.35 -11.00
N GLU A 81 -15.72 5.73 -12.17
CA GLU A 81 -16.82 4.88 -12.62
C GLU A 81 -16.29 3.55 -13.12
N LEU A 82 -17.08 2.49 -12.93
CA LEU A 82 -16.84 1.18 -13.57
C LEU A 82 -17.17 1.30 -15.06
N VAL A 83 -16.23 0.87 -15.89
CA VAL A 83 -16.37 0.92 -17.35
C VAL A 83 -15.94 -0.40 -17.99
N ASP A 84 -16.52 -0.71 -19.15
CA ASP A 84 -16.10 -1.88 -19.92
C ASP A 84 -14.85 -1.59 -20.78
N VAL A 85 -14.59 -0.32 -21.08
CA VAL A 85 -13.46 0.11 -21.92
C VAL A 85 -12.86 1.38 -21.36
N ILE A 86 -11.52 1.43 -21.31
CA ILE A 86 -10.75 2.64 -20.99
C ILE A 86 -9.85 3.00 -22.18
N SER A 87 -9.84 4.28 -22.58
CA SER A 87 -9.15 4.75 -23.79
C SER A 87 -7.95 5.64 -23.45
N GLU A 88 -7.10 5.87 -24.45
CA GLU A 88 -5.90 6.70 -24.38
C GLU A 88 -6.09 8.02 -23.63
N GLY A 89 -5.13 8.36 -22.77
CA GLY A 89 -5.12 9.58 -21.95
C GLY A 89 -6.02 9.53 -20.71
N THR A 90 -6.82 8.48 -20.52
CA THR A 90 -7.70 8.34 -19.36
C THR A 90 -6.95 7.73 -18.18
N ASN A 91 -7.09 8.34 -17.01
CA ASN A 91 -6.66 7.75 -15.74
C ASN A 91 -7.70 6.75 -15.22
N GLY A 92 -7.24 5.77 -14.45
CA GLY A 92 -8.14 4.81 -13.85
C GLY A 92 -7.41 3.65 -13.21
N SER A 93 -8.11 2.54 -13.02
CA SER A 93 -7.51 1.31 -12.53
C SER A 93 -7.92 0.08 -13.33
N ILE A 94 -7.02 -0.89 -13.36
CA ILE A 94 -7.26 -2.20 -13.97
C ILE A 94 -7.13 -3.25 -12.88
N ILE A 95 -8.09 -4.16 -12.80
CA ILE A 95 -8.08 -5.32 -11.91
C ILE A 95 -7.99 -6.57 -12.78
N THR A 96 -7.09 -7.49 -12.42
CA THR A 96 -6.86 -8.75 -13.14
C THR A 96 -7.08 -9.96 -12.23
N ALA A 97 -7.39 -11.11 -12.79
CA ALA A 97 -7.63 -12.35 -12.05
C ALA A 97 -6.35 -12.84 -11.35
N GLU A 98 -5.20 -12.77 -12.01
CA GLU A 98 -3.88 -13.02 -11.42
C GLU A 98 -2.97 -11.82 -11.67
N THR A 99 -2.07 -11.51 -10.74
CA THR A 99 -1.14 -10.39 -10.90
C THR A 99 0.22 -10.67 -10.29
N PRO A 100 1.32 -10.31 -10.98
CA PRO A 100 2.66 -10.29 -10.40
C PRO A 100 2.95 -9.00 -9.60
N PHE A 101 2.06 -8.00 -9.63
CA PHE A 101 2.24 -6.71 -8.96
C PHE A 101 1.94 -6.82 -7.47
N TYR A 102 2.90 -6.43 -6.64
CA TYR A 102 2.72 -6.34 -5.19
C TYR A 102 1.91 -5.09 -4.85
N ALA A 103 0.82 -5.27 -4.13
CA ALA A 103 0.01 -4.15 -3.64
C ALA A 103 0.63 -3.52 -2.40
N THR A 104 0.51 -2.21 -2.25
CA THR A 104 0.94 -1.47 -1.05
C THR A 104 0.39 -2.12 0.20
N MET A 105 1.28 -2.65 1.04
CA MET A 105 0.93 -3.33 2.28
C MET A 105 2.14 -3.40 3.24
N GLY A 106 1.87 -3.37 4.56
CA GLY A 106 2.91 -3.56 5.58
C GLY A 106 4.00 -2.49 5.58
N GLY A 107 3.73 -1.30 5.03
CA GLY A 107 4.69 -0.22 4.89
C GLY A 107 5.54 -0.28 3.61
N GLN A 108 5.45 -1.36 2.83
CA GLN A 108 6.06 -1.43 1.50
C GLN A 108 5.13 -0.79 0.47
N ILE A 109 5.68 0.06 -0.39
CA ILE A 109 4.96 0.67 -1.52
C ILE A 109 4.62 -0.36 -2.59
N GLY A 110 3.57 -0.06 -3.36
CA GLY A 110 3.13 -0.88 -4.48
C GLY A 110 4.09 -0.88 -5.66
N ASP A 111 3.98 -1.90 -6.49
CA ASP A 111 4.76 -1.99 -7.71
C ASP A 111 4.24 -1.05 -8.80
N THR A 112 5.14 -0.75 -9.70
CA THR A 112 4.88 -0.05 -10.96
C THR A 112 5.24 -0.93 -12.14
N GLY A 113 4.71 -0.61 -13.31
CA GLY A 113 5.01 -1.36 -14.52
C GLY A 113 4.02 -1.08 -15.65
N VAL A 114 3.75 -2.08 -16.45
CA VAL A 114 2.94 -1.96 -17.66
C VAL A 114 1.95 -3.13 -17.75
N ILE A 115 0.75 -2.83 -18.22
CA ILE A 115 -0.27 -3.82 -18.61
C ILE A 115 -0.57 -3.60 -20.09
N GLU A 116 -0.37 -4.62 -20.90
CA GLU A 116 -0.53 -4.57 -22.36
C GLU A 116 -1.58 -5.58 -22.82
N THR A 117 -2.47 -5.12 -23.69
CA THR A 117 -3.39 -5.95 -24.46
C THR A 117 -3.06 -5.86 -25.95
N GLU A 118 -3.74 -6.59 -26.79
CA GLU A 118 -3.58 -6.44 -28.25
C GLU A 118 -3.97 -5.05 -28.76
N SER A 119 -4.85 -4.34 -28.04
CA SER A 119 -5.43 -3.06 -28.47
C SER A 119 -4.93 -1.84 -27.70
N GLY A 120 -4.17 -2.00 -26.60
CA GLY A 120 -3.74 -0.85 -25.81
C GLY A 120 -2.69 -1.17 -24.77
N ARG A 121 -2.12 -0.08 -24.23
CA ARG A 121 -1.06 -0.10 -23.23
C ARG A 121 -1.40 0.82 -22.06
N PHE A 122 -1.35 0.28 -20.85
CA PHE A 122 -1.62 0.97 -19.60
C PHE A 122 -0.36 1.06 -18.75
N ILE A 123 -0.04 2.24 -18.28
CA ILE A 123 1.10 2.49 -17.38
C ILE A 123 0.61 2.42 -15.94
N VAL A 124 1.14 1.47 -15.17
CA VAL A 124 0.85 1.30 -13.75
C VAL A 124 1.79 2.20 -12.93
N LYS A 125 1.21 3.13 -12.19
CA LYS A 125 1.92 4.07 -11.30
C LYS A 125 1.95 3.61 -9.85
N ASP A 126 0.92 2.86 -9.43
CA ASP A 126 0.83 2.27 -8.09
C ASP A 126 -0.06 1.03 -8.13
N THR A 127 0.08 0.19 -7.13
CA THR A 127 -0.73 -1.02 -6.96
C THR A 127 -1.24 -1.06 -5.53
N ILE A 128 -2.56 -1.17 -5.36
CA ILE A 128 -3.21 -1.16 -4.06
C ILE A 128 -4.13 -2.38 -3.87
N LYS A 129 -4.31 -2.77 -2.61
CA LYS A 129 -5.34 -3.75 -2.25
C LYS A 129 -6.67 -3.01 -2.02
N VAL A 130 -7.74 -3.51 -2.62
CA VAL A 130 -9.08 -2.94 -2.52
C VAL A 130 -10.07 -3.97 -1.96
N ALA A 131 -11.34 -3.58 -1.77
CA ALA A 131 -12.37 -4.44 -1.18
C ALA A 131 -12.49 -5.78 -1.91
N GLY A 132 -12.79 -6.86 -1.16
CA GLY A 132 -13.03 -8.20 -1.70
C GLY A 132 -11.78 -8.92 -2.24
N ASP A 133 -10.62 -8.74 -1.58
CA ASP A 133 -9.34 -9.35 -1.96
C ASP A 133 -8.92 -9.11 -3.42
N LYS A 134 -9.26 -7.94 -3.94
CA LYS A 134 -8.88 -7.50 -5.27
C LYS A 134 -7.63 -6.63 -5.22
N ILE A 135 -6.84 -6.68 -6.29
CA ILE A 135 -5.64 -5.85 -6.47
C ILE A 135 -5.88 -4.92 -7.65
N ALA A 136 -5.92 -3.61 -7.37
CA ALA A 136 -6.12 -2.57 -8.37
C ALA A 136 -4.79 -1.96 -8.79
N HIS A 137 -4.53 -1.93 -10.10
CA HIS A 137 -3.38 -1.31 -10.72
C HIS A 137 -3.78 0.09 -11.14
N LEU A 138 -3.31 1.11 -10.43
CA LEU A 138 -3.64 2.52 -10.66
C LEU A 138 -2.70 3.13 -11.72
N GLY A 139 -3.23 3.89 -12.66
CA GLY A 139 -2.41 4.51 -13.68
C GLY A 139 -3.21 5.20 -14.78
N TYR A 140 -2.71 5.13 -16.01
CA TYR A 140 -3.34 5.74 -17.17
C TYR A 140 -3.08 4.93 -18.44
N VAL A 141 -3.95 5.08 -19.43
CA VAL A 141 -3.75 4.50 -20.75
C VAL A 141 -2.77 5.36 -21.55
N GLU A 142 -1.61 4.79 -21.87
CA GLU A 142 -0.57 5.45 -22.68
C GLU A 142 -0.93 5.50 -24.16
N SER A 143 -1.55 4.41 -24.67
CA SER A 143 -1.96 4.31 -26.07
C SER A 143 -3.07 3.27 -26.26
N GLY A 144 -3.96 3.51 -27.23
CA GLY A 144 -5.03 2.60 -27.61
C GLY A 144 -6.15 2.49 -26.58
N GLU A 145 -6.69 1.30 -26.41
CA GLU A 145 -7.80 1.01 -25.48
C GLU A 145 -7.64 -0.35 -24.80
N LEU A 146 -8.12 -0.46 -23.57
CA LEU A 146 -8.20 -1.75 -22.85
C LEU A 146 -9.65 -2.07 -22.54
N LYS A 147 -10.02 -3.36 -22.69
CA LYS A 147 -11.38 -3.85 -22.52
C LYS A 147 -11.48 -4.84 -21.38
N ASN A 148 -12.58 -4.76 -20.65
CA ASN A 148 -12.95 -5.78 -19.68
C ASN A 148 -13.11 -7.15 -20.36
N GLY A 149 -12.64 -8.22 -19.71
CA GLY A 149 -12.63 -9.57 -20.29
C GLY A 149 -11.50 -9.85 -21.30
N SER A 150 -10.63 -8.85 -21.61
CA SER A 150 -9.48 -9.10 -22.48
C SER A 150 -8.33 -9.73 -21.70
N THR A 151 -7.54 -10.56 -22.40
CA THR A 151 -6.28 -11.07 -21.83
C THR A 151 -5.19 -10.01 -21.96
N ALA A 152 -4.52 -9.74 -20.86
CA ALA A 152 -3.45 -8.76 -20.77
C ALA A 152 -2.12 -9.39 -20.34
N LYS A 153 -1.01 -8.89 -20.89
CA LYS A 153 0.34 -9.15 -20.38
C LYS A 153 0.67 -8.10 -19.32
N LEU A 154 1.01 -8.57 -18.13
CA LEU A 154 1.43 -7.75 -17.00
C LEU A 154 2.95 -7.84 -16.84
N SER A 155 3.63 -6.70 -16.75
CA SER A 155 5.08 -6.64 -16.60
C SER A 155 5.45 -5.63 -15.51
N VAL A 156 6.02 -6.11 -14.41
CA VAL A 156 6.50 -5.29 -13.28
C VAL A 156 7.83 -4.65 -13.63
N THR A 157 8.09 -3.43 -13.16
CA THR A 157 9.40 -2.77 -13.26
C THR A 157 10.41 -3.51 -12.37
N ALA A 158 11.11 -4.48 -12.95
CA ALA A 158 11.94 -5.45 -12.22
C ALA A 158 13.05 -4.79 -11.40
N ASP A 159 13.74 -3.80 -11.95
CA ASP A 159 14.84 -3.10 -11.26
C ASP A 159 14.35 -2.38 -10.01
N ARG A 160 13.19 -1.69 -10.11
CA ARG A 160 12.55 -1.02 -8.97
C ARG A 160 12.14 -2.04 -7.90
N ARG A 161 11.52 -3.16 -8.29
CA ARG A 161 11.15 -4.25 -7.38
C ARG A 161 12.39 -4.81 -6.66
N ALA A 162 13.49 -5.01 -7.37
CA ALA A 162 14.73 -5.53 -6.78
C ALA A 162 15.29 -4.60 -5.69
N LEU A 163 15.24 -3.28 -5.90
CA LEU A 163 15.65 -2.28 -4.89
C LEU A 163 14.72 -2.32 -3.67
N ILE A 164 13.41 -2.37 -3.88
CA ILE A 164 12.42 -2.48 -2.79
C ILE A 164 12.66 -3.76 -1.98
N CYS A 165 12.88 -4.90 -2.61
CA CYS A 165 13.18 -6.18 -1.93
C CYS A 165 14.46 -6.10 -1.09
N LYS A 166 15.50 -5.42 -1.56
CA LYS A 166 16.73 -5.19 -0.78
C LYS A 166 16.45 -4.35 0.47
N ASN A 167 15.69 -3.26 0.34
CA ASN A 167 15.32 -2.39 1.45
C ASN A 167 14.38 -3.09 2.43
N HIS A 168 13.47 -3.93 1.94
CA HIS A 168 12.61 -4.78 2.78
C HIS A 168 13.45 -5.75 3.62
N SER A 169 14.37 -6.46 3.01
CA SER A 169 15.30 -7.36 3.72
C SER A 169 16.18 -6.59 4.72
N ALA A 170 16.69 -5.41 4.34
CA ALA A 170 17.46 -4.55 5.23
C ALA A 170 16.64 -4.09 6.45
N THR A 171 15.33 -3.88 6.31
CA THR A 171 14.43 -3.55 7.43
C THR A 171 14.40 -4.68 8.47
N HIS A 172 14.31 -5.94 8.04
CA HIS A 172 14.36 -7.09 8.95
C HIS A 172 15.72 -7.24 9.66
N LEU A 173 16.83 -7.02 8.92
CA LEU A 173 18.16 -7.03 9.50
C LEU A 173 18.34 -5.91 10.54
N LEU A 174 17.84 -4.70 10.23
CA LEU A 174 17.84 -3.57 11.15
C LEU A 174 17.05 -3.87 12.42
N GLN A 175 15.84 -4.41 12.30
CA GLN A 175 15.02 -4.83 13.45
C GLN A 175 15.77 -5.85 14.33
N LYS A 176 16.38 -6.84 13.73
CA LYS A 176 17.16 -7.85 14.46
C LYS A 176 18.36 -7.23 15.18
N ALA A 177 19.10 -6.35 14.50
CA ALA A 177 20.24 -5.64 15.07
C ALA A 177 19.82 -4.75 16.25
N LEU A 178 18.74 -4.00 16.11
CA LEU A 178 18.17 -3.16 17.18
C LEU A 178 17.82 -4.01 18.42
N LYS A 179 17.16 -5.17 18.25
CA LYS A 179 16.86 -6.07 19.36
C LYS A 179 18.13 -6.60 20.04
N MET A 180 19.16 -6.92 19.27
CA MET A 180 20.44 -7.38 19.83
C MET A 180 21.19 -6.32 20.60
N VAL A 181 21.08 -5.04 20.21
CA VAL A 181 21.81 -3.92 20.80
C VAL A 181 21.04 -3.29 21.96
N LEU A 182 19.74 -3.11 21.81
CA LEU A 182 18.89 -2.37 22.77
C LEU A 182 18.06 -3.29 23.68
N GLY A 183 17.84 -4.54 23.26
CA GLY A 183 17.06 -5.53 24.01
C GLY A 183 15.72 -5.89 23.35
N ASP A 184 15.11 -6.96 23.87
CA ASP A 184 13.91 -7.59 23.29
C ASP A 184 12.64 -6.72 23.34
N HIS A 185 12.65 -5.66 24.16
CA HIS A 185 11.53 -4.71 24.25
C HIS A 185 11.35 -3.84 22.99
N VAL A 186 12.32 -3.87 22.07
CA VAL A 186 12.23 -3.15 20.80
C VAL A 186 11.19 -3.82 19.92
N GLU A 187 10.07 -3.14 19.70
CA GLU A 187 9.00 -3.57 18.84
C GLU A 187 8.75 -2.57 17.71
N GLN A 188 8.34 -3.06 16.57
CA GLN A 188 7.99 -2.21 15.44
C GLN A 188 6.75 -1.38 15.76
N ALA A 189 6.86 -0.06 15.62
CA ALA A 189 5.74 0.88 15.70
C ALA A 189 5.24 1.29 14.30
N GLY A 190 6.12 1.30 13.29
CA GLY A 190 5.80 1.58 11.91
C GLY A 190 6.96 1.22 10.98
N SER A 191 6.66 1.15 9.68
CA SER A 191 7.69 1.00 8.65
C SER A 191 7.28 1.68 7.35
N TYR A 192 8.28 2.03 6.56
CA TYR A 192 8.10 2.48 5.18
C TYR A 192 9.26 1.94 4.35
N VAL A 193 8.96 1.30 3.22
CA VAL A 193 9.95 0.67 2.33
C VAL A 193 9.67 1.09 0.90
N SER A 194 10.64 1.78 0.29
CA SER A 194 10.63 2.18 -1.11
C SER A 194 11.93 1.75 -1.81
N GLU A 195 12.08 2.05 -3.09
CA GLU A 195 13.32 1.84 -3.83
C GLU A 195 14.50 2.67 -3.31
N ASP A 196 14.22 3.89 -2.82
CA ASP A 196 15.24 4.85 -2.41
C ASP A 196 15.63 4.74 -0.94
N ARG A 197 14.68 4.33 -0.08
CA ARG A 197 14.88 4.34 1.37
C ARG A 197 13.98 3.38 2.11
N LEU A 198 14.42 3.03 3.32
CA LEU A 198 13.58 2.44 4.36
C LEU A 198 13.44 3.40 5.54
N ARG A 199 12.32 3.33 6.25
CA ARG A 199 12.12 3.91 7.57
C ARG A 199 11.58 2.81 8.48
N PHE A 200 12.13 2.72 9.68
CA PHE A 200 11.71 1.79 10.69
C PHE A 200 11.48 2.53 12.01
N ASP A 201 10.23 2.65 12.42
CA ASP A 201 9.84 3.29 13.67
C ASP A 201 9.71 2.18 14.73
N PHE A 202 10.33 2.38 15.89
CA PHE A 202 10.37 1.37 16.94
C PHE A 202 10.22 1.97 18.34
N THR A 203 9.80 1.14 19.30
CA THR A 203 9.66 1.53 20.70
C THR A 203 10.98 1.42 21.43
N HIS A 204 11.36 2.48 22.18
CA HIS A 204 12.50 2.46 23.08
C HIS A 204 12.29 3.48 24.23
N PHE A 205 12.83 3.19 25.40
CA PHE A 205 12.55 4.00 26.62
C PHE A 205 13.36 5.28 26.71
N GLN A 206 14.46 5.39 25.96
CA GLN A 206 15.37 6.53 26.02
C GLN A 206 16.02 6.80 24.66
N ALA A 207 16.69 7.95 24.52
CA ALA A 207 17.46 8.24 23.32
C ALA A 207 18.60 7.23 23.14
N MET A 208 18.86 6.80 21.92
CA MET A 208 20.00 5.93 21.60
C MET A 208 21.32 6.67 21.82
N THR A 209 22.30 5.98 22.39
CA THR A 209 23.66 6.52 22.45
C THR A 209 24.35 6.46 21.09
N PRO A 210 25.35 7.31 20.80
CA PRO A 210 26.10 7.23 19.55
C PRO A 210 26.74 5.86 19.31
N GLU A 211 27.22 5.21 20.38
CA GLU A 211 27.79 3.86 20.33
C GLU A 211 26.73 2.82 19.94
N ALA A 212 25.52 2.91 20.51
CA ALA A 212 24.42 2.00 20.17
C ALA A 212 24.02 2.17 18.69
N VAL A 213 23.95 3.40 18.18
CA VAL A 213 23.68 3.69 16.76
C VAL A 213 24.76 3.07 15.88
N SER A 214 26.03 3.32 16.17
CA SER A 214 27.17 2.78 15.41
C SER A 214 27.19 1.25 15.43
N TYR A 215 26.97 0.64 16.59
CA TYR A 215 26.97 -0.81 16.74
C TYR A 215 25.78 -1.48 16.02
N THR A 216 24.61 -0.84 16.00
CA THR A 216 23.45 -1.31 15.23
C THR A 216 23.77 -1.36 13.74
N HIS A 217 24.43 -0.36 13.17
CA HIS A 217 24.87 -0.37 11.79
C HIS A 217 25.85 -1.51 11.49
N LEU A 218 26.85 -1.72 12.32
CA LEU A 218 27.82 -2.82 12.16
C LEU A 218 27.11 -4.18 12.16
N ARG A 219 26.22 -4.42 13.14
CA ARG A 219 25.48 -5.68 13.26
C ARG A 219 24.54 -5.92 12.10
N ALA A 220 23.86 -4.89 11.59
CA ALA A 220 23.01 -5.03 10.40
C ALA A 220 23.81 -5.44 9.14
N HIS A 221 25.08 -5.05 9.04
CA HIS A 221 25.98 -5.50 7.97
C HIS A 221 26.50 -6.92 8.17
N GLU A 222 26.85 -7.32 9.40
CA GLU A 222 27.36 -8.66 9.71
C GLU A 222 26.32 -9.77 9.46
N THR A 223 25.05 -9.56 9.77
CA THR A 223 23.99 -10.53 9.54
C THR A 223 23.72 -10.82 8.06
N ARG A 224 24.29 -10.02 7.14
CA ARG A 224 24.23 -10.24 5.68
C ARG A 224 25.28 -11.27 5.20
N SER A 225 26.28 -11.59 6.01
CA SER A 225 27.44 -12.42 5.61
C SER A 225 27.35 -13.88 6.10
N ASN A 226 26.30 -14.24 6.82
CA ASN A 226 25.95 -15.60 7.24
C ASN A 226 24.59 -15.95 6.60
#